data_d70814b7d27aaaadaf044046bba302dd
#
_entry.id   d70814b7d27aaaadaf044046bba302dd
#
_cell.length_a   1.000
_cell.length_b   1.000
_cell.length_c   1.000
_cell.angle_alpha   90.00
_cell.angle_beta   90.00
_cell.angle_gamma   90.00
#
_symmetry.space_group_name_H-M   'P 1'
#
loop_
_entity.id
_entity.type
_entity.pdbx_description
1 polymer ?
#
loop_
_entity_poly.entity_id
_entity_poly.type
_entity_poly.pdbx_seq_one_letter_code
_entity_poly.pdbx_strand_id
1 'polypeptide(L)'
;MRRIIFLIMFLTPLCFADYSSHDDVKSFIKEMHQKHDFDQNYLISIFSSANKQQKIIDLMNRPAEKTFSWDKYRKRLVSPMRIENGQKFLSKYMTDFIAAEKEFGVPKEIIASIIGIESSYGSIKGSTRVIDSLATLSFDYPRRSKFFKI
;
A
#
# COMPACT_ATOMS: atom_id res chain seq x y z
N MET A 1 32.10 -1.60 -51.61
CA MET A 1 31.55 -2.63 -50.65
C MET A 1 30.77 -1.93 -49.57
N ARG A 2 29.41 -1.90 -49.70
CA ARG A 2 28.51 -1.25 -48.71
C ARG A 2 28.19 -2.29 -47.62
N ARG A 3 28.68 -2.09 -46.39
CA ARG A 3 28.29 -2.90 -45.22
C ARG A 3 26.93 -2.46 -44.75
N ILE A 4 25.90 -3.29 -44.93
CA ILE A 4 24.58 -3.14 -44.34
C ILE A 4 24.66 -3.61 -42.91
N ILE A 5 24.60 -2.71 -41.94
CA ILE A 5 24.49 -3.03 -40.52
C ILE A 5 23.00 -3.28 -40.23
N PHE A 6 22.65 -4.55 -40.02
CA PHE A 6 21.32 -4.95 -39.50
C PHE A 6 21.26 -4.60 -38.02
N LEU A 7 20.54 -3.53 -37.72
CA LEU A 7 20.19 -3.18 -36.32
C LEU A 7 19.04 -4.10 -35.88
N ILE A 8 19.39 -5.19 -35.19
CA ILE A 8 18.39 -6.07 -34.55
C ILE A 8 17.87 -5.33 -33.31
N MET A 9 16.70 -4.71 -33.44
CA MET A 9 15.97 -4.09 -32.36
C MET A 9 15.36 -5.21 -31.51
N PHE A 10 16.00 -5.54 -30.38
CA PHE A 10 15.45 -6.45 -29.37
C PHE A 10 14.19 -5.80 -28.77
N LEU A 11 13.03 -6.18 -29.28
CA LEU A 11 11.76 -5.93 -28.61
C LEU A 11 11.70 -6.86 -27.39
N THR A 12 12.16 -6.37 -26.22
CA THR A 12 11.89 -7.04 -24.95
C THR A 12 10.38 -6.96 -24.69
N PRO A 13 9.65 -8.09 -24.59
CA PRO A 13 8.26 -8.03 -24.19
C PRO A 13 8.21 -7.43 -22.77
N LEU A 14 7.49 -6.32 -22.59
CA LEU A 14 7.09 -5.89 -21.26
C LEU A 14 6.16 -6.97 -20.70
N CYS A 15 6.72 -7.84 -19.88
CA CYS A 15 5.96 -8.83 -19.15
C CYS A 15 5.18 -8.07 -18.05
N PHE A 16 3.98 -7.60 -18.36
CA PHE A 16 3.03 -7.19 -17.34
C PHE A 16 2.67 -8.44 -16.55
N ALA A 17 2.94 -8.43 -15.25
CA ALA A 17 2.53 -9.52 -14.39
C ALA A 17 0.99 -9.48 -14.28
N ASP A 18 0.33 -10.30 -15.06
CA ASP A 18 -1.11 -10.51 -15.01
C ASP A 18 -1.43 -11.47 -13.87
N TYR A 19 -1.90 -10.93 -12.75
CA TYR A 19 -2.28 -11.73 -11.60
C TYR A 19 -3.50 -12.64 -11.87
N SER A 20 -4.33 -12.36 -12.87
CA SER A 20 -5.49 -13.19 -13.18
C SER A 20 -5.12 -14.61 -13.64
N SER A 21 -3.90 -14.79 -14.13
CA SER A 21 -3.36 -16.11 -14.52
C SER A 21 -2.84 -16.94 -13.34
N HIS A 22 -2.59 -16.32 -12.18
CA HIS A 22 -2.04 -16.99 -10.99
C HIS A 22 -3.07 -17.91 -10.33
N ASP A 23 -2.71 -19.16 -10.03
CA ASP A 23 -3.68 -20.15 -9.54
C ASP A 23 -4.28 -19.82 -8.18
N ASP A 24 -3.49 -19.25 -7.25
CA ASP A 24 -4.02 -18.78 -5.96
C ASP A 24 -5.02 -17.64 -6.15
N VAL A 25 -4.82 -16.76 -7.13
CA VAL A 25 -5.76 -15.68 -7.46
C VAL A 25 -7.05 -16.22 -8.05
N LYS A 26 -6.97 -17.21 -8.94
CA LYS A 26 -8.18 -17.88 -9.47
C LYS A 26 -8.99 -18.52 -8.36
N SER A 27 -8.31 -19.18 -7.41
CA SER A 27 -8.94 -19.80 -6.25
C SER A 27 -9.59 -18.73 -5.36
N PHE A 28 -8.92 -17.62 -5.11
CA PHE A 28 -9.45 -16.49 -4.36
C PHE A 28 -10.67 -15.85 -5.04
N ILE A 29 -10.61 -15.62 -6.35
CA ILE A 29 -11.74 -15.06 -7.11
C ILE A 29 -12.96 -15.98 -7.00
N LYS A 30 -12.76 -17.30 -7.13
CA LYS A 30 -13.84 -18.28 -6.98
C LYS A 30 -14.45 -18.23 -5.58
N GLU A 31 -13.62 -18.15 -4.54
CA GLU A 31 -14.09 -18.04 -3.16
C GLU A 31 -14.89 -16.77 -2.92
N MET A 32 -14.40 -15.61 -3.37
CA MET A 32 -15.08 -14.33 -3.22
C MET A 32 -16.42 -14.30 -3.96
N HIS A 33 -16.48 -14.91 -5.12
CA HIS A 33 -17.75 -15.06 -5.85
C HIS A 33 -18.74 -15.96 -5.10
N GLN A 34 -18.30 -17.14 -4.63
CA GLN A 34 -19.18 -18.14 -4.03
C GLN A 34 -19.65 -17.79 -2.61
N LYS A 35 -18.78 -17.13 -1.80
CA LYS A 35 -19.08 -16.85 -0.39
C LYS A 35 -19.52 -15.42 -0.12
N HIS A 36 -19.21 -14.49 -1.00
CA HIS A 36 -19.39 -13.05 -0.77
C HIS A 36 -20.10 -12.32 -1.92
N ASP A 37 -20.63 -13.07 -2.91
CA ASP A 37 -21.40 -12.55 -4.05
C ASP A 37 -20.69 -11.49 -4.92
N PHE A 38 -19.34 -11.48 -4.94
CA PHE A 38 -18.62 -10.60 -5.83
C PHE A 38 -18.78 -11.03 -7.29
N ASP A 39 -18.91 -10.04 -8.19
CA ASP A 39 -18.91 -10.32 -9.64
C ASP A 39 -17.54 -10.86 -10.07
N GLN A 40 -17.54 -12.05 -10.68
CA GLN A 40 -16.31 -12.74 -11.04
C GLN A 40 -15.54 -11.99 -12.15
N ASN A 41 -16.24 -11.43 -13.14
CA ASN A 41 -15.60 -10.71 -14.24
C ASN A 41 -14.97 -9.40 -13.74
N TYR A 42 -15.63 -8.73 -12.81
CA TYR A 42 -15.10 -7.55 -12.15
C TYR A 42 -13.78 -7.87 -11.41
N LEU A 43 -13.75 -8.94 -10.63
CA LEU A 43 -12.53 -9.38 -9.93
C LEU A 43 -11.41 -9.74 -10.92
N ILE A 44 -11.72 -10.49 -11.98
CA ILE A 44 -10.75 -10.81 -13.05
C ILE A 44 -10.17 -9.53 -13.64
N SER A 45 -11.00 -8.53 -13.93
CA SER A 45 -10.54 -7.25 -14.50
C SER A 45 -9.59 -6.48 -13.56
N ILE A 46 -9.86 -6.52 -12.24
CA ILE A 46 -9.00 -5.91 -11.23
C ILE A 46 -7.64 -6.61 -11.17
N PHE A 47 -7.63 -7.94 -11.06
CA PHE A 47 -6.40 -8.70 -10.92
C PHE A 47 -5.56 -8.74 -12.21
N SER A 48 -6.18 -8.71 -13.40
CA SER A 48 -5.45 -8.59 -14.67
C SER A 48 -4.72 -7.25 -14.80
N SER A 49 -5.25 -6.20 -14.16
CA SER A 49 -4.62 -4.87 -14.14
C SER A 49 -3.59 -4.67 -13.01
N ALA A 50 -3.51 -5.61 -12.07
CA ALA A 50 -2.61 -5.50 -10.92
C ALA A 50 -1.18 -5.87 -11.28
N ASN A 51 -0.21 -5.14 -10.70
CA ASN A 51 1.20 -5.30 -10.98
C ASN A 51 1.99 -5.65 -9.72
N LYS A 52 2.89 -6.61 -9.84
CA LYS A 52 3.83 -6.98 -8.77
C LYS A 52 4.73 -5.81 -8.39
N GLN A 53 4.83 -5.55 -7.09
CA GLN A 53 5.61 -4.48 -6.50
C GLN A 53 6.78 -5.04 -5.68
N GLN A 54 7.90 -5.34 -6.34
CA GLN A 54 9.07 -5.91 -5.67
C GLN A 54 9.56 -5.05 -4.49
N LYS A 55 9.50 -3.72 -4.64
CA LYS A 55 9.86 -2.77 -3.58
C LYS A 55 9.08 -2.99 -2.28
N ILE A 56 7.82 -3.43 -2.37
CA ILE A 56 6.99 -3.71 -1.18
C ILE A 56 7.50 -4.95 -0.45
N ILE A 57 7.85 -6.00 -1.19
CA ILE A 57 8.46 -7.21 -0.63
C ILE A 57 9.77 -6.86 0.09
N ASP A 58 10.60 -6.02 -0.52
CA ASP A 58 11.88 -5.60 0.05
C ASP A 58 11.68 -4.76 1.33
N LEU A 59 10.68 -3.88 1.37
CA LEU A 59 10.32 -3.10 2.55
C LEU A 59 9.81 -3.99 3.69
N MET A 60 8.98 -4.99 3.39
CA MET A 60 8.48 -5.96 4.38
C MET A 60 9.59 -6.83 4.97
N ASN A 61 10.66 -7.08 4.20
CA ASN A 61 11.81 -7.83 4.69
C ASN A 61 12.78 -7.00 5.54
N ARG A 62 12.70 -5.67 5.49
CA ARG A 62 13.55 -4.72 6.23
C ARG A 62 12.72 -3.66 6.96
N PRO A 63 11.86 -4.05 7.92
CA PRO A 63 11.05 -3.09 8.65
C PRO A 63 11.93 -2.12 9.45
N ALA A 64 11.58 -0.82 9.39
CA ALA A 64 12.34 0.26 10.01
C ALA A 64 12.47 0.10 11.52
N GLU A 65 11.48 -0.51 12.19
CA GLU A 65 11.44 -0.75 13.63
C GLU A 65 12.60 -1.64 14.11
N LYS A 66 13.13 -2.49 13.25
CA LYS A 66 14.28 -3.37 13.58
C LYS A 66 15.63 -2.67 13.44
N THR A 67 15.67 -1.51 12.82
CA THR A 67 16.92 -0.81 12.48
C THR A 67 17.16 0.47 13.28
N PHE A 68 16.14 0.99 13.97
CA PHE A 68 16.26 2.23 14.74
C PHE A 68 16.22 1.99 16.26
N SER A 69 17.12 2.66 16.99
CA SER A 69 16.95 2.84 18.43
C SER A 69 15.72 3.71 18.71
N TRP A 70 15.14 3.58 19.93
CA TRP A 70 13.97 4.36 20.34
C TRP A 70 14.18 5.87 20.13
N ASP A 71 15.34 6.41 20.49
CA ASP A 71 15.63 7.83 20.32
C ASP A 71 15.57 8.29 18.86
N LYS A 72 16.14 7.50 17.94
CA LYS A 72 16.08 7.79 16.51
C LYS A 72 14.66 7.69 15.98
N TYR A 73 13.92 6.69 16.40
CA TYR A 73 12.53 6.48 16.03
C TYR A 73 11.65 7.64 16.51
N ARG A 74 11.76 7.99 17.79
CA ARG A 74 11.03 9.10 18.40
C ARG A 74 11.33 10.44 17.71
N LYS A 75 12.61 10.77 17.49
CA LYS A 75 13.02 12.02 16.80
C LYS A 75 12.44 12.12 15.38
N ARG A 76 12.29 11.01 14.69
CA ARG A 76 11.70 10.96 13.35
C ARG A 76 10.19 11.26 13.37
N LEU A 77 9.48 10.76 14.38
CA LEU A 77 8.03 10.90 14.48
C LEU A 77 7.59 12.16 15.23
N VAL A 78 8.37 12.61 16.20
CA VAL A 78 8.07 13.79 17.03
C VAL A 78 9.10 14.87 16.74
N SER A 79 8.84 15.70 15.73
CA SER A 79 9.65 16.87 15.38
C SER A 79 8.84 18.16 15.57
N PRO A 80 9.48 19.32 15.83
CA PRO A 80 8.80 20.60 15.96
C PRO A 80 7.88 20.90 14.75
N MET A 81 8.38 20.67 13.55
CA MET A 81 7.62 20.87 12.31
C MET A 81 6.37 19.96 12.25
N ARG A 82 6.48 18.70 12.69
CA ARG A 82 5.32 17.78 12.70
C ARG A 82 4.30 18.19 13.74
N ILE A 83 4.72 18.67 14.90
CA ILE A 83 3.83 19.20 15.94
C ILE A 83 3.07 20.43 15.41
N GLU A 84 3.78 21.39 14.82
CA GLU A 84 3.17 22.59 14.24
C GLU A 84 2.16 22.25 13.12
N ASN A 85 2.52 21.34 12.22
CA ASN A 85 1.61 20.86 11.18
C ASN A 85 0.37 20.18 11.77
N GLY A 86 0.52 19.44 12.87
CA GLY A 86 -0.58 18.79 13.58
C GLY A 86 -1.54 19.81 14.20
N GLN A 87 -1.01 20.84 14.82
CA GLN A 87 -1.81 21.92 15.40
C GLN A 87 -2.60 22.66 14.31
N LYS A 88 -1.95 22.97 13.17
CA LYS A 88 -2.62 23.60 12.02
C LYS A 88 -3.72 22.69 11.44
N PHE A 89 -3.43 21.41 11.31
CA PHE A 89 -4.39 20.42 10.80
C PHE A 89 -5.59 20.26 11.73
N LEU A 90 -5.36 20.12 13.04
CA LEU A 90 -6.40 20.03 14.04
C LEU A 90 -7.28 21.30 14.04
N SER A 91 -6.68 22.49 14.00
CA SER A 91 -7.43 23.75 13.94
C SER A 91 -8.28 23.87 12.68
N LYS A 92 -7.73 23.45 11.53
CA LYS A 92 -8.43 23.52 10.24
C LYS A 92 -9.68 22.65 10.19
N TYR A 93 -9.65 21.48 10.82
CA TYR A 93 -10.74 20.50 10.80
C TYR A 93 -11.38 20.29 12.18
N MET A 94 -11.34 21.33 13.03
CA MET A 94 -11.78 21.25 14.43
C MET A 94 -13.22 20.72 14.58
N THR A 95 -14.13 21.14 13.72
CA THR A 95 -15.54 20.71 13.77
C THR A 95 -15.67 19.20 13.55
N ASP A 96 -14.95 18.68 12.56
CA ASP A 96 -14.97 17.24 12.22
C ASP A 96 -14.35 16.40 13.35
N PHE A 97 -13.26 16.92 13.95
CA PHE A 97 -12.59 16.27 15.08
C PHE A 97 -13.46 16.23 16.33
N ILE A 98 -14.18 17.31 16.64
CA ILE A 98 -15.13 17.33 17.78
C ILE A 98 -16.27 16.34 17.54
N ALA A 99 -16.80 16.26 16.33
CA ALA A 99 -17.84 15.30 15.99
C ALA A 99 -17.37 13.86 16.16
N ALA A 100 -16.17 13.54 15.64
CA ALA A 100 -15.58 12.21 15.78
C ALA A 100 -15.27 11.86 17.26
N GLU A 101 -14.72 12.78 18.03
CA GLU A 101 -14.47 12.59 19.46
C GLU A 101 -15.77 12.29 20.23
N LYS A 102 -16.85 13.02 19.91
CA LYS A 102 -18.16 12.82 20.53
C LYS A 102 -18.78 11.46 20.16
N GLU A 103 -18.63 11.04 18.90
CA GLU A 103 -19.24 9.80 18.40
C GLU A 103 -18.47 8.56 18.85
N PHE A 104 -17.14 8.59 18.80
CA PHE A 104 -16.29 7.41 19.02
C PHE A 104 -15.56 7.42 20.37
N GLY A 105 -15.62 8.48 21.15
CA GLY A 105 -14.96 8.59 22.45
C GLY A 105 -13.43 8.64 22.39
N VAL A 106 -12.84 8.87 21.21
CA VAL A 106 -11.39 8.98 21.02
C VAL A 106 -10.98 10.44 21.02
N PRO A 107 -10.04 10.88 21.89
CA PRO A 107 -9.59 12.27 21.91
C PRO A 107 -9.11 12.74 20.53
N LYS A 108 -9.53 13.92 20.14
CA LYS A 108 -9.21 14.51 18.81
C LYS A 108 -7.72 14.64 18.55
N GLU A 109 -6.91 14.85 19.60
CA GLU A 109 -5.46 14.91 19.52
C GLU A 109 -4.85 13.55 19.12
N ILE A 110 -5.45 12.45 19.59
CA ILE A 110 -5.03 11.09 19.24
C ILE A 110 -5.37 10.82 17.78
N ILE A 111 -6.59 11.16 17.34
CA ILE A 111 -7.00 10.98 15.94
C ILE A 111 -6.06 11.77 15.01
N ALA A 112 -5.80 13.06 15.32
CA ALA A 112 -4.91 13.90 14.55
C ALA A 112 -3.47 13.35 14.52
N SER A 113 -2.98 12.80 15.63
CA SER A 113 -1.63 12.22 15.73
C SER A 113 -1.48 10.99 14.84
N ILE A 114 -2.47 10.10 14.82
CA ILE A 114 -2.48 8.92 13.94
C ILE A 114 -2.46 9.36 12.47
N ILE A 115 -3.32 10.29 12.06
CA ILE A 115 -3.33 10.84 10.69
C ILE A 115 -1.96 11.45 10.34
N GLY A 116 -1.34 12.13 11.31
CA GLY A 116 -0.01 12.70 11.15
C GLY A 116 1.08 11.67 10.92
N ILE A 117 1.05 10.55 11.64
CA ILE A 117 2.02 9.45 11.48
C ILE A 117 1.83 8.76 10.13
N GLU A 118 0.59 8.41 9.79
CA GLU A 118 0.27 7.61 8.61
C GLU A 118 0.48 8.37 7.27
N SER A 119 0.15 9.66 7.24
CA SER A 119 0.10 10.40 5.98
C SER A 119 0.74 11.78 6.01
N SER A 120 1.44 12.15 7.10
CA SER A 120 1.89 13.54 7.33
C SER A 120 0.77 14.54 7.10
N TYR A 121 -0.38 14.31 7.74
CA TYR A 121 -1.59 15.13 7.62
C TYR A 121 -2.13 15.22 6.17
N GLY A 122 -2.11 14.09 5.45
CA GLY A 122 -2.59 13.99 4.08
C GLY A 122 -1.61 14.45 3.00
N SER A 123 -0.39 14.89 3.39
CA SER A 123 0.64 15.31 2.43
C SER A 123 1.30 14.14 1.69
N ILE A 124 1.33 12.96 2.32
CA ILE A 124 1.92 11.75 1.77
C ILE A 124 0.81 10.72 1.59
N LYS A 125 0.39 10.51 0.34
CA LYS A 125 -0.70 9.57 0.00
C LYS A 125 -0.20 8.22 -0.54
N GLY A 126 1.11 8.04 -0.63
CA GLY A 126 1.69 6.91 -1.35
C GLY A 126 1.59 7.05 -2.88
N SER A 127 2.37 6.26 -3.60
CA SER A 127 2.41 6.26 -5.07
C SER A 127 2.03 4.92 -5.70
N THR A 128 1.84 3.90 -4.87
CA THR A 128 1.50 2.55 -5.31
C THR A 128 0.00 2.33 -5.15
N ARG A 129 -0.63 1.72 -6.15
CA ARG A 129 -2.05 1.33 -6.05
C ARG A 129 -2.21 0.30 -4.93
N VAL A 130 -3.29 0.45 -4.16
CA VAL A 130 -3.59 -0.46 -3.04
C VAL A 130 -3.70 -1.91 -3.52
N ILE A 131 -4.37 -2.13 -4.66
CA ILE A 131 -4.54 -3.47 -5.24
C ILE A 131 -3.18 -4.11 -5.61
N ASP A 132 -2.23 -3.34 -6.17
CA ASP A 132 -0.90 -3.84 -6.49
C ASP A 132 -0.14 -4.27 -5.23
N SER A 133 -0.25 -3.47 -4.17
CA SER A 133 0.36 -3.78 -2.86
C SER A 133 -0.23 -5.02 -2.24
N LEU A 134 -1.56 -5.11 -2.19
CA LEU A 134 -2.26 -6.24 -1.58
C LEU A 134 -2.04 -7.53 -2.39
N ALA A 135 -2.16 -7.48 -3.72
CA ALA A 135 -1.90 -8.63 -4.57
C ALA A 135 -0.47 -9.15 -4.41
N THR A 136 0.52 -8.24 -4.40
CA THR A 136 1.93 -8.61 -4.18
C THR A 136 2.14 -9.29 -2.82
N LEU A 137 1.58 -8.73 -1.75
CA LEU A 137 1.76 -9.29 -0.40
C LEU A 137 1.01 -10.59 -0.21
N SER A 138 -0.16 -10.73 -0.82
CA SER A 138 -1.00 -11.91 -0.67
C SER A 138 -0.51 -13.10 -1.50
N PHE A 139 0.01 -12.86 -2.70
CA PHE A 139 0.32 -13.94 -3.64
C PHE A 139 1.81 -14.16 -3.88
N ASP A 140 2.65 -13.11 -3.77
CA ASP A 140 4.09 -13.20 -4.05
C ASP A 140 5.00 -13.09 -2.81
N TYR A 141 4.48 -12.63 -1.65
CA TYR A 141 5.33 -12.48 -0.47
C TYR A 141 5.67 -13.85 0.14
N PRO A 142 6.96 -14.21 0.35
CA PRO A 142 7.35 -15.54 0.80
C PRO A 142 6.81 -15.96 2.18
N ARG A 143 6.45 -14.98 3.02
CA ARG A 143 5.88 -15.21 4.35
C ARG A 143 4.39 -14.90 4.41
N ARG A 144 3.69 -14.95 3.28
CA ARG A 144 2.28 -14.58 3.17
C ARG A 144 1.37 -15.37 4.14
N SER A 145 1.58 -16.67 4.28
CA SER A 145 0.78 -17.51 5.18
C SER A 145 0.83 -17.10 6.65
N LYS A 146 1.86 -16.36 7.06
CA LYS A 146 2.01 -15.84 8.42
C LYS A 146 1.18 -14.57 8.67
N PHE A 147 0.98 -13.75 7.64
CA PHE A 147 0.36 -12.43 7.74
C PHE A 147 -0.97 -12.34 6.99
N PHE A 148 -1.09 -13.06 5.89
CA PHE A 148 -2.24 -13.05 5.01
C PHE A 148 -2.76 -14.48 4.93
N LYS A 149 -3.91 -14.74 5.54
CA LYS A 149 -4.58 -16.05 5.45
C LYS A 149 -5.29 -16.09 4.10
N ILE A 150 -4.66 -16.76 3.15
CA ILE A 150 -5.25 -17.13 1.87
C ILE A 150 -5.25 -18.64 1.81
#